data_754f33c86831f7f2259ec4b75b0b1d65
#
_entry.id   754f33c86831f7f2259ec4b75b0b1d65
#
_cell.length_a   1.000
_cell.length_b   1.000
_cell.length_c   1.000
_cell.angle_alpha   90.00
_cell.angle_beta   90.00
_cell.angle_gamma   90.00
#
_symmetry.space_group_name_H-M   'P 1'
#
loop_
_entity.id
_entity.type
_entity.pdbx_description
1 polymer ?
#
loop_
_entity_poly.entity_id
_entity_poly.type
_entity_poly.pdbx_seq_one_letter_code
_entity_poly.pdbx_strand_id
1 'polypeptide(L)'
;MNTISLNELDSENTFYHFTSRDNHESISLNGLIPSIGDNANGIEKTSKVFFSKGNIGFLRICDVWINWFIYRISLYNSVLKYKDITKEERMNLKRKFREDFTNGLYYTEDNINYAIAWMIEYMKSNIVLKLDITSEEYDPFDTDEAKSHEKEEFTNRMYLGYITSSDKVESFNMHTKSGVGVDKNKISKVTTNDDDSALSILKEIYKEEKDKDNGLEFAFLDRFMNYVNSMDENIKL
;
A
#
# COMPACT_ATOMS: atom_id res chain seq x y z
N MET A 1 5.62 12.03 -19.71
CA MET A 1 5.49 10.62 -19.28
C MET A 1 4.53 9.91 -20.22
N ASN A 2 4.87 8.74 -20.68
CA ASN A 2 4.01 7.93 -21.55
C ASN A 2 2.81 7.37 -20.77
N THR A 3 1.75 6.97 -21.51
CA THR A 3 0.61 6.26 -20.96
C THR A 3 0.58 4.85 -21.56
N ILE A 4 0.25 3.86 -20.74
CA ILE A 4 0.14 2.46 -21.13
C ILE A 4 -1.17 1.88 -20.59
N SER A 5 -1.86 1.09 -21.41
CA SER A 5 -3.06 0.38 -20.95
C SER A 5 -2.71 -0.76 -20.01
N LEU A 6 -3.52 -0.98 -18.97
CA LEU A 6 -3.37 -2.10 -18.07
C LEU A 6 -3.33 -3.44 -18.82
N ASN A 7 -4.14 -3.59 -19.86
CA ASN A 7 -4.23 -4.81 -20.67
C ASN A 7 -2.95 -5.13 -21.49
N GLU A 8 -2.02 -4.18 -21.60
CA GLU A 8 -0.74 -4.37 -22.28
C GLU A 8 0.37 -4.80 -21.31
N LEU A 9 0.07 -4.92 -20.01
CA LEU A 9 1.06 -5.21 -18.98
C LEU A 9 1.18 -6.71 -18.71
N ASP A 10 2.39 -7.12 -18.35
CA ASP A 10 2.66 -8.45 -17.84
C ASP A 10 2.19 -8.53 -16.37
N SER A 11 1.18 -9.36 -16.12
CA SER A 11 0.55 -9.49 -14.80
C SER A 11 1.50 -10.03 -13.70
N GLU A 12 2.60 -10.67 -14.06
CA GLU A 12 3.56 -11.25 -13.10
C GLU A 12 4.80 -10.36 -12.89
N ASN A 13 5.24 -9.65 -13.93
CA ASN A 13 6.53 -8.99 -13.94
C ASN A 13 6.47 -7.47 -13.97
N THR A 14 5.29 -6.88 -14.04
CA THR A 14 5.14 -5.42 -13.98
C THR A 14 5.42 -4.89 -12.58
N PHE A 15 6.20 -3.81 -12.50
CA PHE A 15 6.42 -3.09 -11.24
C PHE A 15 5.49 -1.89 -11.16
N TYR A 16 4.72 -1.82 -10.06
CA TYR A 16 3.71 -0.79 -9.81
C TYR A 16 4.12 0.14 -8.69
N HIS A 17 4.04 1.44 -8.94
CA HIS A 17 4.25 2.48 -7.94
C HIS A 17 3.00 3.36 -7.82
N PHE A 18 2.55 3.60 -6.59
CA PHE A 18 1.45 4.51 -6.32
C PHE A 18 1.95 5.91 -6.00
N THR A 19 1.30 6.91 -6.57
CA THR A 19 1.61 8.29 -6.25
C THR A 19 0.37 9.17 -6.32
N SER A 20 0.39 10.29 -5.59
CA SER A 20 -0.65 11.30 -5.73
C SER A 20 -0.69 11.84 -7.16
N ARG A 21 -1.88 12.09 -7.67
CA ARG A 21 -2.10 12.76 -8.95
C ARG A 21 -1.38 14.11 -9.03
N ASP A 22 -1.27 14.82 -7.92
CA ASP A 22 -0.56 16.10 -7.83
C ASP A 22 0.94 16.01 -8.12
N ASN A 23 1.53 14.82 -7.94
CA ASN A 23 2.95 14.59 -8.22
C ASN A 23 3.23 14.30 -9.70
N HIS A 24 2.20 14.10 -10.53
CA HIS A 24 2.34 13.67 -11.91
C HIS A 24 3.25 14.57 -12.74
N GLU A 25 3.08 15.90 -12.65
CA GLU A 25 3.89 16.85 -13.40
C GLU A 25 5.36 16.78 -12.98
N SER A 26 5.63 16.81 -11.68
CA SER A 26 6.99 16.71 -11.13
C SER A 26 7.68 15.41 -11.55
N ILE A 27 6.97 14.27 -11.49
CA ILE A 27 7.52 12.99 -11.90
C ILE A 27 7.79 12.95 -13.41
N SER A 28 6.92 13.57 -14.21
CA SER A 28 7.09 13.64 -15.67
C SER A 28 8.35 14.42 -16.07
N LEU A 29 8.74 15.40 -15.26
CA LEU A 29 9.92 16.21 -15.50
C LEU A 29 11.20 15.60 -14.93
N ASN A 30 11.14 15.06 -13.72
CA ASN A 30 12.30 14.73 -12.91
C ASN A 30 12.49 13.21 -12.66
N GLY A 31 11.49 12.38 -13.00
CA GLY A 31 11.44 10.98 -12.57
C GLY A 31 11.02 10.84 -11.11
N LEU A 32 11.14 9.63 -10.57
CA LEU A 32 10.90 9.36 -9.15
C LEU A 32 12.18 9.61 -8.36
N ILE A 33 12.13 10.62 -7.51
CA ILE A 33 13.22 10.97 -6.61
C ILE A 33 13.07 10.15 -5.32
N PRO A 34 14.13 9.45 -4.86
CA PRO A 34 14.06 8.67 -3.64
C PRO A 34 13.83 9.59 -2.44
N SER A 35 12.91 9.21 -1.59
CA SER A 35 12.58 9.95 -0.37
C SER A 35 12.34 8.99 0.79
N ILE A 36 12.49 9.50 2.01
CA ILE A 36 11.95 8.82 3.18
C ILE A 36 10.48 9.21 3.23
N GLY A 37 9.59 8.28 2.89
CA GLY A 37 8.15 8.52 2.94
C GLY A 37 7.69 8.89 4.35
N ASP A 38 6.68 9.77 4.46
CA ASP A 38 6.13 10.20 5.76
C ASP A 38 5.68 9.02 6.64
N ASN A 39 5.25 7.93 6.01
CA ASN A 39 4.80 6.73 6.68
C ASN A 39 5.96 5.84 7.18
N ALA A 40 7.13 5.97 6.57
CA ALA A 40 8.34 5.23 6.92
C ALA A 40 9.25 6.01 7.89
N ASN A 41 8.85 7.23 8.29
CA ASN A 41 9.64 8.09 9.16
C ASN A 41 9.91 7.44 10.53
N GLY A 42 11.17 7.17 10.81
CA GLY A 42 11.63 6.48 12.02
C GLY A 42 11.89 4.96 11.83
N ILE A 43 11.47 4.37 10.70
CA ILE A 43 11.71 2.97 10.33
C ILE A 43 12.82 2.92 9.28
N GLU A 44 12.62 3.65 8.18
CA GLU A 44 13.60 3.74 7.11
C GLU A 44 14.65 4.81 7.42
N LYS A 45 15.92 4.45 7.27
CA LYS A 45 17.05 5.37 7.44
C LYS A 45 17.60 5.90 6.12
N THR A 46 17.12 5.35 5.01
CA THR A 46 17.63 5.65 3.66
C THR A 46 16.49 5.99 2.72
N SER A 47 16.74 6.94 1.82
CA SER A 47 15.77 7.35 0.80
C SER A 47 15.67 6.30 -0.29
N LYS A 48 14.46 5.83 -0.58
CA LYS A 48 14.16 4.77 -1.55
C LYS A 48 12.91 5.09 -2.35
N VAL A 49 12.72 4.44 -3.48
CA VAL A 49 11.43 4.40 -4.20
C VAL A 49 10.83 3.01 -3.97
N PHE A 50 9.65 2.97 -3.36
CA PHE A 50 8.93 1.73 -3.08
C PHE A 50 7.97 1.37 -4.21
N PHE A 51 7.82 0.08 -4.50
CA PHE A 51 6.94 -0.44 -5.55
C PHE A 51 6.54 -1.90 -5.25
N SER A 52 5.50 -2.37 -5.90
CA SER A 52 5.08 -3.77 -5.87
C SER A 52 5.36 -4.47 -7.19
N LYS A 53 5.55 -5.78 -7.17
CA LYS A 53 5.76 -6.60 -8.36
C LYS A 53 4.53 -7.47 -8.65
N GLY A 54 4.07 -7.41 -9.89
CA GLY A 54 2.95 -8.19 -10.41
C GLY A 54 1.60 -7.80 -9.82
N ASN A 55 0.54 -8.32 -10.40
CA ASN A 55 -0.82 -8.07 -9.97
C ASN A 55 -1.06 -8.53 -8.53
N ILE A 56 -0.54 -9.70 -8.15
CA ILE A 56 -0.65 -10.22 -6.78
C ILE A 56 0.03 -9.31 -5.77
N GLY A 57 1.25 -8.84 -6.08
CA GLY A 57 1.96 -7.89 -5.23
C GLY A 57 1.20 -6.57 -5.07
N PHE A 58 0.58 -6.08 -6.15
CA PHE A 58 -0.27 -4.91 -6.13
C PHE A 58 -1.48 -5.10 -5.20
N LEU A 59 -2.20 -6.23 -5.31
CA LEU A 59 -3.35 -6.53 -4.45
C LEU A 59 -2.95 -6.68 -2.98
N ARG A 60 -1.82 -7.33 -2.70
CA ARG A 60 -1.30 -7.49 -1.34
C ARG A 60 -0.98 -6.16 -0.67
N ILE A 61 -0.36 -5.23 -1.38
CA ILE A 61 -0.09 -3.90 -0.80
C ILE A 61 -1.39 -3.12 -0.54
N CYS A 62 -2.40 -3.27 -1.40
CA CYS A 62 -3.71 -2.66 -1.17
C CYS A 62 -4.40 -3.23 0.08
N ASP A 63 -4.34 -4.55 0.29
CA ASP A 63 -4.87 -5.21 1.50
C ASP A 63 -4.19 -4.69 2.77
N VAL A 64 -2.87 -4.57 2.74
CA VAL A 64 -2.07 -3.99 3.85
C VAL A 64 -2.45 -2.54 4.13
N TRP A 65 -2.71 -1.73 3.11
CA TRP A 65 -3.10 -0.34 3.30
C TRP A 65 -4.45 -0.19 3.99
N ILE A 66 -5.43 -1.04 3.68
CA ILE A 66 -6.72 -1.02 4.40
C ILE A 66 -6.49 -1.28 5.89
N ASN A 67 -5.68 -2.29 6.22
CA ASN A 67 -5.31 -2.58 7.60
C ASN A 67 -4.56 -1.40 8.26
N TRP A 68 -3.68 -0.75 7.53
CA TRP A 68 -2.99 0.45 7.99
C TRP A 68 -3.95 1.62 8.26
N PHE A 69 -4.97 1.83 7.43
CA PHE A 69 -6.00 2.82 7.69
C PHE A 69 -6.80 2.50 8.96
N ILE A 70 -7.17 1.23 9.19
CA ILE A 70 -7.79 0.80 10.44
C ILE A 70 -6.90 1.19 11.63
N TYR A 71 -5.60 0.87 11.56
CA TYR A 71 -4.64 1.24 12.60
C TYR A 71 -4.59 2.75 12.84
N ARG A 72 -4.49 3.55 11.79
CA ARG A 72 -4.39 5.03 11.90
C ARG A 72 -5.62 5.65 12.53
N ILE A 73 -6.80 5.23 12.10
CA ILE A 73 -8.08 5.70 12.62
C ILE A 73 -8.20 5.33 14.11
N SER A 74 -7.91 4.09 14.44
CA SER A 74 -7.99 3.59 15.81
C SER A 74 -6.97 4.28 16.72
N LEU A 75 -5.74 4.49 16.25
CA LEU A 75 -4.70 5.22 17.00
C LEU A 75 -5.11 6.67 17.24
N TYR A 76 -5.68 7.34 16.22
CA TYR A 76 -6.18 8.69 16.40
C TYR A 76 -7.26 8.74 17.47
N ASN A 77 -8.26 7.90 17.36
CA ASN A 77 -9.39 7.85 18.29
C ASN A 77 -9.01 7.46 19.72
N SER A 78 -8.01 6.60 19.88
CA SER A 78 -7.61 6.06 21.18
C SER A 78 -6.51 6.85 21.86
N VAL A 79 -5.69 7.59 21.13
CA VAL A 79 -4.48 8.24 21.69
C VAL A 79 -4.31 9.69 21.22
N LEU A 80 -4.34 9.92 19.89
CA LEU A 80 -3.89 11.19 19.32
C LEU A 80 -4.89 12.32 19.49
N LYS A 81 -6.19 12.03 19.63
CA LYS A 81 -7.22 13.04 19.88
C LYS A 81 -7.07 13.76 21.23
N TYR A 82 -6.41 13.12 22.20
CA TYR A 82 -6.20 13.72 23.50
C TYR A 82 -5.00 14.68 23.44
N LYS A 83 -5.29 15.98 23.51
CA LYS A 83 -4.26 17.04 23.39
C LYS A 83 -3.61 17.36 24.74
N ASP A 84 -4.38 17.30 25.81
CA ASP A 84 -4.00 17.77 27.16
C ASP A 84 -3.47 16.67 28.06
N ILE A 85 -2.70 15.72 27.49
CA ILE A 85 -2.07 14.63 28.24
C ILE A 85 -0.53 14.80 28.25
N THR A 86 0.08 14.38 29.32
CA THR A 86 1.55 14.38 29.46
C THR A 86 2.22 13.42 28.47
N LYS A 87 3.52 13.60 28.27
CA LYS A 87 4.32 12.69 27.44
C LYS A 87 4.27 11.25 27.96
N GLU A 88 4.30 11.07 29.28
CA GLU A 88 4.26 9.75 29.91
C GLU A 88 2.91 9.07 29.71
N GLU A 89 1.81 9.78 29.96
CA GLU A 89 0.44 9.28 29.69
C GLU A 89 0.29 8.88 28.24
N ARG A 90 0.77 9.72 27.30
CA ARG A 90 0.73 9.42 25.87
C ARG A 90 1.51 8.16 25.52
N MET A 91 2.68 7.94 26.12
CA MET A 91 3.47 6.73 25.94
C MET A 91 2.75 5.48 26.47
N ASN A 92 2.15 5.59 27.65
CA ASN A 92 1.37 4.50 28.25
C ASN A 92 0.14 4.15 27.40
N LEU A 93 -0.60 5.15 26.90
CA LEU A 93 -1.73 4.93 25.98
C LEU A 93 -1.29 4.28 24.68
N LYS A 94 -0.16 4.70 24.10
CA LYS A 94 0.38 4.06 22.87
C LYS A 94 0.75 2.61 23.10
N ARG A 95 1.37 2.28 24.25
CA ARG A 95 1.71 0.89 24.58
C ARG A 95 0.46 0.03 24.69
N LYS A 96 -0.52 0.48 25.50
CA LYS A 96 -1.80 -0.21 25.64
C LYS A 96 -2.52 -0.36 24.29
N PHE A 97 -2.56 0.70 23.49
CA PHE A 97 -3.16 0.66 22.15
C PHE A 97 -2.52 -0.42 21.27
N ARG A 98 -1.19 -0.56 21.28
CA ARG A 98 -0.50 -1.59 20.49
C ARG A 98 -0.89 -3.00 20.94
N GLU A 99 -0.93 -3.24 22.24
CA GLU A 99 -1.37 -4.53 22.82
C GLU A 99 -2.82 -4.85 22.41
N ASP A 100 -3.72 -3.90 22.57
CA ASP A 100 -5.13 -4.03 22.23
C ASP A 100 -5.33 -4.23 20.71
N PHE A 101 -4.57 -3.53 19.88
CA PHE A 101 -4.62 -3.67 18.42
C PHE A 101 -4.13 -5.04 17.96
N THR A 102 -3.04 -5.54 18.54
CA THR A 102 -2.52 -6.90 18.27
C THR A 102 -3.51 -7.98 18.66
N ASN A 103 -4.32 -7.74 19.71
CA ASN A 103 -5.40 -8.63 20.14
C ASN A 103 -6.71 -8.46 19.35
N GLY A 104 -6.72 -7.65 18.31
CA GLY A 104 -7.87 -7.49 17.41
C GLY A 104 -9.00 -6.59 17.91
N LEU A 105 -8.85 -5.91 19.06
CA LEU A 105 -9.92 -5.12 19.69
C LEU A 105 -10.42 -3.94 18.85
N TYR A 106 -9.63 -3.48 17.88
CA TYR A 106 -9.97 -2.34 17.02
C TYR A 106 -10.54 -2.72 15.66
N TYR A 107 -10.67 -4.01 15.34
CA TYR A 107 -11.29 -4.48 14.11
C TYR A 107 -12.82 -4.50 14.24
N THR A 108 -13.37 -3.34 14.62
CA THR A 108 -14.83 -3.14 14.69
C THR A 108 -15.38 -2.79 13.30
N GLU A 109 -16.68 -3.07 13.09
CA GLU A 109 -17.38 -2.69 11.85
C GLU A 109 -17.17 -1.22 11.50
N ASP A 110 -17.31 -0.32 12.47
CA ASP A 110 -17.17 1.12 12.26
C ASP A 110 -15.75 1.48 11.79
N ASN A 111 -14.72 0.98 12.46
CA ASN A 111 -13.33 1.25 12.08
C ASN A 111 -12.99 0.71 10.68
N ILE A 112 -13.51 -0.47 10.34
CA ILE A 112 -13.32 -1.07 9.02
C ILE A 112 -14.05 -0.24 7.96
N ASN A 113 -15.29 0.17 8.18
CA ASN A 113 -16.05 0.98 7.25
C ASN A 113 -15.42 2.37 7.03
N TYR A 114 -14.93 3.01 8.09
CA TYR A 114 -14.16 4.25 7.96
C TYR A 114 -12.87 4.05 7.17
N ALA A 115 -12.15 2.95 7.40
CA ALA A 115 -10.93 2.63 6.66
C ALA A 115 -11.22 2.40 5.16
N ILE A 116 -12.32 1.70 4.85
CA ILE A 116 -12.78 1.50 3.47
C ILE A 116 -13.08 2.84 2.79
N ALA A 117 -13.83 3.73 3.45
CA ALA A 117 -14.16 5.04 2.91
C ALA A 117 -12.88 5.87 2.64
N TRP A 118 -11.91 5.84 3.54
CA TRP A 118 -10.63 6.52 3.36
C TRP A 118 -9.81 5.91 2.23
N MET A 119 -9.80 4.58 2.10
CA MET A 119 -9.13 3.90 1.01
C MET A 119 -9.72 4.26 -0.34
N ILE A 120 -11.06 4.38 -0.45
CA ILE A 120 -11.71 4.81 -1.69
C ILE A 120 -11.22 6.19 -2.12
N GLU A 121 -11.25 7.17 -1.22
CA GLU A 121 -10.79 8.53 -1.52
C GLU A 121 -9.29 8.58 -1.83
N TYR A 122 -8.49 7.80 -1.10
CA TYR A 122 -7.07 7.65 -1.39
C TYR A 122 -6.84 7.10 -2.79
N MET A 123 -7.51 6.02 -3.16
CA MET A 123 -7.35 5.38 -4.47
C MET A 123 -7.87 6.25 -5.63
N LYS A 124 -8.92 7.06 -5.42
CA LYS A 124 -9.41 8.03 -6.42
C LYS A 124 -8.43 9.17 -6.66
N SER A 125 -7.75 9.63 -5.62
CA SER A 125 -6.79 10.73 -5.68
C SER A 125 -5.40 10.35 -6.18
N ASN A 126 -5.12 9.06 -6.27
CA ASN A 126 -3.84 8.53 -6.71
C ASN A 126 -3.90 7.95 -8.12
N ILE A 127 -2.73 7.90 -8.74
CA ILE A 127 -2.47 7.22 -10.00
C ILE A 127 -1.48 6.07 -9.78
N VAL A 128 -1.46 5.13 -10.72
CA VAL A 128 -0.51 4.02 -10.73
C VAL A 128 0.50 4.25 -11.86
N LEU A 129 1.75 4.06 -11.54
CA LEU A 129 2.87 4.13 -12.48
C LEU A 129 3.44 2.74 -12.69
N LYS A 130 3.73 2.39 -13.93
CA LYS A 130 4.59 1.28 -14.30
C LYS A 130 6.04 1.75 -14.29
N LEU A 131 6.93 0.94 -13.70
CA LEU A 131 8.36 1.20 -13.69
C LEU A 131 9.08 0.16 -14.56
N ASP A 132 9.91 0.62 -15.49
CA ASP A 132 10.79 -0.21 -16.31
C ASP A 132 12.18 -0.28 -15.64
N ILE A 133 12.29 -1.08 -14.59
CA ILE A 133 13.49 -1.28 -13.79
C ILE A 133 14.00 -2.72 -13.94
N THR A 134 15.31 -2.89 -13.85
CA THR A 134 15.97 -4.19 -13.93
C THR A 134 16.36 -4.70 -12.54
N SER A 135 16.66 -5.99 -12.41
CA SER A 135 17.09 -6.60 -11.15
C SER A 135 18.36 -5.97 -10.55
N GLU A 136 19.13 -5.23 -11.35
CA GLU A 136 20.33 -4.52 -10.87
C GLU A 136 19.98 -3.18 -10.20
N GLU A 137 18.79 -2.63 -10.44
CA GLU A 137 18.36 -1.32 -9.98
C GLU A 137 17.57 -1.37 -8.66
N TYR A 138 17.15 -2.54 -8.21
CA TYR A 138 16.48 -2.71 -6.94
C TYR A 138 17.13 -3.80 -6.09
N ASP A 139 16.98 -3.67 -4.80
CA ASP A 139 17.38 -4.70 -3.89
C ASP A 139 16.30 -5.78 -3.86
N PRO A 140 16.66 -7.06 -4.01
CA PRO A 140 15.76 -8.11 -3.63
C PRO A 140 15.44 -7.94 -2.14
N PHE A 141 14.27 -8.39 -1.75
CA PHE A 141 13.87 -8.40 -0.36
C PHE A 141 15.02 -8.86 0.56
N ASP A 142 15.41 -8.01 1.50
CA ASP A 142 16.42 -8.34 2.51
C ASP A 142 15.75 -9.00 3.73
N THR A 143 15.98 -10.31 3.86
CA THR A 143 15.49 -11.08 5.01
C THR A 143 16.08 -10.62 6.34
N ASP A 144 17.26 -10.01 6.33
CA ASP A 144 17.89 -9.49 7.54
C ASP A 144 17.28 -8.15 7.95
N GLU A 145 16.86 -7.33 6.99
CA GLU A 145 16.07 -6.14 7.24
C GLU A 145 14.71 -6.51 7.88
N ALA A 146 14.01 -7.51 7.32
CA ALA A 146 12.79 -8.04 7.91
C ALA A 146 12.98 -8.54 9.33
N LYS A 147 14.04 -9.31 9.60
CA LYS A 147 14.35 -9.84 10.93
C LYS A 147 14.77 -8.77 11.94
N SER A 148 15.46 -7.71 11.49
CA SER A 148 15.83 -6.59 12.34
C SER A 148 14.59 -5.84 12.85
N HIS A 149 13.49 -5.91 12.12
CA HIS A 149 12.20 -5.31 12.45
C HIS A 149 11.27 -6.24 13.27
N GLU A 150 11.65 -7.49 13.51
CA GLU A 150 10.85 -8.44 14.31
C GLU A 150 10.57 -7.97 15.75
N LYS A 151 11.39 -7.11 16.31
CA LYS A 151 11.17 -6.53 17.65
C LYS A 151 10.07 -5.46 17.71
N GLU A 152 9.66 -4.91 16.55
CA GLU A 152 8.53 -4.01 16.39
C GLU A 152 7.45 -4.67 15.50
N GLU A 153 7.25 -5.95 15.67
CA GLU A 153 6.68 -6.96 14.79
C GLU A 153 5.44 -6.58 14.02
N PHE A 154 4.51 -5.89 14.65
CA PHE A 154 3.20 -5.69 14.05
C PHE A 154 3.17 -4.46 13.14
N THR A 155 3.69 -3.34 13.60
CA THR A 155 3.66 -2.09 12.86
C THR A 155 4.50 -2.18 11.59
N ASN A 156 5.63 -2.86 11.67
CA ASN A 156 6.55 -3.00 10.54
C ASN A 156 6.05 -3.97 9.48
N ARG A 157 5.40 -5.06 9.85
CA ARG A 157 4.72 -5.96 8.89
C ARG A 157 3.66 -5.23 8.07
N MET A 158 2.92 -4.32 8.70
CA MET A 158 1.93 -3.50 8.02
C MET A 158 2.55 -2.48 7.07
N TYR A 159 3.64 -1.84 7.47
CA TYR A 159 4.29 -0.79 6.68
C TYR A 159 5.12 -1.35 5.53
N LEU A 160 5.77 -2.48 5.74
CA LEU A 160 6.69 -3.05 4.76
C LEU A 160 6.05 -4.11 3.88
N GLY A 161 4.80 -4.51 4.18
CA GLY A 161 4.06 -5.46 3.37
C GLY A 161 4.68 -6.87 3.39
N TYR A 162 5.08 -7.35 4.57
CA TYR A 162 5.63 -8.69 4.72
C TYR A 162 4.55 -9.72 5.02
N ILE A 163 4.66 -10.89 4.39
CA ILE A 163 3.91 -12.09 4.74
C ILE A 163 4.92 -13.08 5.32
N THR A 164 4.66 -13.54 6.53
CA THR A 164 5.38 -14.68 7.10
C THR A 164 4.53 -15.93 6.96
N SER A 165 4.96 -16.86 6.10
CA SER A 165 4.61 -18.26 6.26
C SER A 165 5.69 -18.92 7.12
N SER A 166 5.41 -20.10 7.69
CA SER A 166 6.28 -20.77 8.68
C SER A 166 7.76 -20.91 8.29
N ASP A 167 8.09 -20.82 7.00
CA ASP A 167 9.45 -21.07 6.48
C ASP A 167 9.95 -19.99 5.49
N LYS A 168 9.13 -19.01 5.11
CA LYS A 168 9.50 -17.96 4.16
C LYS A 168 8.90 -16.63 4.56
N VAL A 169 9.73 -15.59 4.49
CA VAL A 169 9.29 -14.20 4.49
C VAL A 169 9.21 -13.75 3.04
N GLU A 170 8.03 -13.39 2.57
CA GLU A 170 7.83 -12.85 1.23
C GLU A 170 7.51 -11.37 1.33
N SER A 171 8.26 -10.54 0.62
CA SER A 171 7.93 -9.13 0.44
C SER A 171 7.28 -8.93 -0.92
N PHE A 172 6.13 -8.29 -0.91
CA PHE A 172 5.48 -7.75 -2.10
C PHE A 172 5.69 -6.23 -2.22
N ASN A 173 6.32 -5.62 -1.22
CA ASN A 173 6.74 -4.22 -1.20
C ASN A 173 8.25 -4.16 -1.44
N MET A 174 8.65 -3.86 -2.66
CA MET A 174 10.05 -3.77 -3.09
C MET A 174 10.51 -2.31 -3.11
N HIS A 175 11.80 -2.09 -3.21
CA HIS A 175 12.36 -0.75 -3.28
C HIS A 175 13.62 -0.68 -4.15
N THR A 176 13.91 0.50 -4.70
CA THR A 176 15.18 0.77 -5.34
C THR A 176 16.33 0.70 -4.34
N LYS A 177 17.55 0.57 -4.83
CA LYS A 177 18.75 0.75 -3.99
C LYS A 177 18.73 2.11 -3.31
N SER A 178 19.33 2.18 -2.13
CA SER A 178 19.38 3.42 -1.34
C SER A 178 19.92 4.60 -2.15
N GLY A 179 19.18 5.71 -2.16
CA GLY A 179 19.52 6.92 -2.88
C GLY A 179 19.33 6.84 -4.40
N VAL A 180 18.83 5.72 -4.92
CA VAL A 180 18.58 5.54 -6.36
C VAL A 180 17.14 5.86 -6.69
N GLY A 181 16.94 6.83 -7.60
CA GLY A 181 15.63 7.15 -8.17
C GLY A 181 15.30 6.31 -9.40
N VAL A 182 14.17 6.62 -10.04
CA VAL A 182 13.79 6.04 -11.33
C VAL A 182 13.72 7.16 -12.37
N ASP A 183 14.49 6.99 -13.46
CA ASP A 183 14.51 7.96 -14.57
C ASP A 183 13.11 8.10 -15.19
N LYS A 184 12.74 9.32 -15.57
CA LYS A 184 11.42 9.64 -16.17
C LYS A 184 11.10 8.83 -17.44
N ASN A 185 12.12 8.45 -18.22
CA ASN A 185 11.96 7.67 -19.45
C ASN A 185 11.63 6.19 -19.15
N LYS A 186 11.82 5.74 -17.92
CA LYS A 186 11.47 4.41 -17.43
C LYS A 186 10.12 4.36 -16.71
N ILE A 187 9.32 5.44 -16.80
CA ILE A 187 8.06 5.56 -16.09
C ILE A 187 6.94 5.76 -17.10
N SER A 188 5.90 4.95 -16.97
CA SER A 188 4.65 5.11 -17.72
C SER A 188 3.47 5.17 -16.77
N LYS A 189 2.48 6.01 -17.06
CA LYS A 189 1.23 6.05 -16.31
C LYS A 189 0.33 4.92 -16.80
N VAL A 190 -0.17 4.12 -15.86
CA VAL A 190 -1.13 3.03 -16.17
C VAL A 190 -2.53 3.61 -16.27
N THR A 191 -3.32 3.13 -17.24
CA THR A 191 -4.72 3.51 -17.43
C THR A 191 -5.56 2.28 -17.70
N THR A 192 -6.82 2.37 -17.38
CA THR A 192 -7.86 1.47 -17.84
C THR A 192 -8.64 2.13 -19.00
N ASN A 193 -9.65 1.45 -19.54
CA ASN A 193 -10.50 2.05 -20.56
C ASN A 193 -11.36 3.19 -20.02
N ASP A 194 -11.65 3.19 -18.72
CA ASP A 194 -12.59 4.11 -18.10
C ASP A 194 -11.91 5.29 -17.39
N ASP A 195 -10.72 5.05 -16.80
CA ASP A 195 -10.10 6.02 -15.89
C ASP A 195 -8.60 5.73 -15.71
N ASP A 196 -7.88 6.72 -15.18
CA ASP A 196 -6.48 6.61 -14.75
C ASP A 196 -6.32 6.59 -13.22
N SER A 197 -7.42 6.49 -12.47
CA SER A 197 -7.36 6.40 -11.01
C SER A 197 -6.83 5.05 -10.56
N ALA A 198 -6.13 5.05 -9.44
CA ALA A 198 -5.68 3.80 -8.84
C ALA A 198 -6.86 2.89 -8.44
N LEU A 199 -8.05 3.46 -8.17
CA LEU A 199 -9.25 2.68 -7.88
C LEU A 199 -9.73 1.88 -9.10
N SER A 200 -9.74 2.48 -10.29
CA SER A 200 -10.13 1.81 -11.53
C SER A 200 -9.18 0.67 -11.85
N ILE A 201 -7.87 0.92 -11.73
CA ILE A 201 -6.84 -0.09 -11.93
C ILE A 201 -6.97 -1.24 -10.91
N LEU A 202 -7.21 -0.93 -9.63
CA LEU A 202 -7.44 -1.93 -8.60
C LEU A 202 -8.64 -2.83 -8.92
N LYS A 203 -9.74 -2.26 -9.38
CA LYS A 203 -10.95 -3.01 -9.75
C LYS A 203 -10.66 -4.02 -10.86
N GLU A 204 -9.97 -3.61 -11.92
CA GLU A 204 -9.63 -4.49 -13.04
C GLU A 204 -8.66 -5.59 -12.63
N ILE A 205 -7.56 -5.25 -11.93
CA ILE A 205 -6.59 -6.24 -11.43
C ILE A 205 -7.26 -7.25 -10.49
N TYR A 206 -8.08 -6.77 -9.55
CA TYR A 206 -8.77 -7.64 -8.60
C TYR A 206 -9.70 -8.61 -9.31
N LYS A 207 -10.49 -8.14 -10.28
CA LYS A 207 -11.37 -8.97 -11.07
C LYS A 207 -10.59 -10.03 -11.85
N GLU A 208 -9.54 -9.63 -12.55
CA GLU A 208 -8.69 -10.57 -13.31
C GLU A 208 -8.11 -11.68 -12.43
N GLU A 209 -7.58 -11.33 -11.26
CA GLU A 209 -6.95 -12.32 -10.37
C GLU A 209 -7.99 -13.23 -9.67
N LYS A 210 -9.17 -12.73 -9.35
CA LYS A 210 -10.25 -13.57 -8.81
C LYS A 210 -10.83 -14.53 -9.85
N ASP A 211 -10.93 -14.10 -11.12
CA ASP A 211 -11.42 -14.95 -12.21
C ASP A 211 -10.47 -16.13 -12.51
N LYS A 212 -9.17 -16.01 -12.15
CA LYS A 212 -8.18 -17.10 -12.29
C LYS A 212 -8.38 -18.24 -11.28
N ASP A 213 -9.28 -18.10 -10.31
CA ASP A 213 -9.57 -19.09 -9.24
C ASP A 213 -8.30 -19.67 -8.58
N ASN A 214 -7.34 -18.81 -8.33
CA ASN A 214 -6.03 -19.19 -7.76
C ASN A 214 -6.03 -19.33 -6.23
N GLY A 215 -7.22 -19.36 -5.61
CA GLY A 215 -7.40 -19.52 -4.16
C GLY A 215 -6.86 -18.36 -3.32
N LEU A 216 -6.68 -17.18 -3.93
CA LEU A 216 -6.21 -16.00 -3.22
C LEU A 216 -7.29 -15.45 -2.29
N GLU A 217 -6.92 -15.30 -1.03
CA GLU A 217 -7.71 -14.65 0.00
C GLU A 217 -7.02 -13.37 0.46
N PHE A 218 -7.83 -12.31 0.60
CA PHE A 218 -7.39 -11.02 1.12
C PHE A 218 -8.25 -10.65 2.33
N ALA A 219 -7.61 -10.42 3.47
CA ALA A 219 -8.32 -10.22 4.74
C ALA A 219 -9.27 -9.01 4.72
N PHE A 220 -8.90 -7.94 4.05
CA PHE A 220 -9.65 -6.69 4.00
C PHE A 220 -10.05 -6.26 2.60
N LEU A 221 -9.24 -6.60 1.59
CA LEU A 221 -9.48 -6.17 0.21
C LEU A 221 -10.76 -6.80 -0.37
N ASP A 222 -11.06 -8.06 -0.07
CA ASP A 222 -12.30 -8.71 -0.50
C ASP A 222 -13.53 -7.94 0.02
N ARG A 223 -13.49 -7.52 1.26
CA ARG A 223 -14.55 -6.71 1.86
C ARG A 223 -14.63 -5.31 1.25
N PHE A 224 -13.48 -4.69 1.00
CA PHE A 224 -13.39 -3.39 0.31
C PHE A 224 -14.03 -3.47 -1.07
N MET A 225 -13.68 -4.47 -1.87
CA MET A 225 -14.21 -4.63 -3.22
C MET A 225 -15.71 -4.93 -3.24
N ASN A 226 -16.21 -5.71 -2.30
CA ASN A 226 -17.66 -5.93 -2.14
C ASN A 226 -18.40 -4.61 -1.85
N TYR A 227 -17.83 -3.76 -1.00
CA TYR A 227 -18.41 -2.44 -0.71
C TYR A 227 -18.41 -1.53 -1.93
N VAL A 228 -17.28 -1.43 -2.65
CA VAL A 228 -17.16 -0.62 -3.87
C VAL A 228 -18.17 -1.07 -4.94
N ASN A 229 -18.29 -2.37 -5.17
CA ASN A 229 -19.23 -2.91 -6.15
C ASN A 229 -20.69 -2.62 -5.78
N SER A 230 -21.04 -2.67 -4.49
CA SER A 230 -22.40 -2.33 -4.04
C SER A 230 -22.75 -0.84 -4.25
N MET A 231 -21.74 0.05 -4.20
CA MET A 231 -21.95 1.47 -4.51
C MET A 231 -22.24 1.69 -6.01
N ASP A 232 -21.50 1.00 -6.89
CA ASP A 232 -21.68 1.12 -8.34
C ASP A 232 -23.05 0.61 -8.79
N GLU A 233 -23.60 -0.41 -8.13
CA GLU A 233 -24.95 -0.93 -8.42
C GLU A 233 -26.04 0.08 -8.01
N ASN A 234 -25.87 0.79 -6.90
CA ASN A 234 -26.83 1.80 -6.41
C ASN A 234 -26.85 3.08 -7.25
N ILE A 235 -25.82 3.34 -8.06
CA ILE A 235 -25.77 4.51 -8.97
C ILE A 235 -26.50 4.22 -10.29
N LYS A 236 -26.73 2.95 -10.62
CA LYS A 236 -27.42 2.54 -11.85
C LYS A 236 -28.94 2.46 -11.76
N LEU A 237 -29.50 2.73 -10.58
CA LEU A 237 -30.96 2.81 -10.32
C LEU A 237 -31.43 4.27 -10.26
#